data_540e32d6d7b8017e4f1fda7c082d5473
#
_entry.id   540e32d6d7b8017e4f1fda7c082d5473
#
_cell.length_a   1.000
_cell.length_b   1.000
_cell.length_c   1.000
_cell.angle_alpha   90.00
_cell.angle_beta   90.00
_cell.angle_gamma   90.00
#
_symmetry.space_group_name_H-M   'P 1'
#
loop_
_entity.id
_entity.type
_entity.pdbx_description
1 polymer ?
#
loop_
_entity_poly.entity_id
_entity_poly.type
_entity_poly.pdbx_seq_one_letter_code
_entity_poly.pdbx_strand_id
1 'polypeptide(L)'
;MSRGSFFSSETSMSKHPHVLLISTDHWPAALLGSASHPSILTPTLDELARSGTRFTNAYAECPICIPARRTLMTGTPPKTHGDRVFKTNEPMPDVPTLAQTFRNAGYQAYGVGKLHVYPQRNRIGFDDVILAEEGRPHLGAIDDHDIFLSDEGFAGQAFAHGMSNNEYSFRPWHLPEHTHVTNWATNQMCRMIKRRDPNRPGFWYLSFCHPHPPLVPLSCYLDLYSDIEIDNCFGGAWSSNPQMLPFALQQIVSKNSHIDATEVKRI
;
A
#
# COMPACT_ATOMS: atom_id res chain seq x y z
N MET A 1 -53.69 31.25 6.60
CA MET A 1 -52.66 30.80 5.65
C MET A 1 -51.30 31.12 6.24
N SER A 2 -50.71 30.13 6.90
CA SER A 2 -49.38 30.26 7.53
C SER A 2 -48.33 29.80 6.53
N ARG A 3 -47.41 30.70 6.15
CA ARG A 3 -46.26 30.36 5.32
C ARG A 3 -45.20 29.68 6.18
N GLY A 4 -45.03 28.39 5.96
CA GLY A 4 -43.91 27.67 6.54
C GLY A 4 -42.56 28.18 6.01
N SER A 5 -41.69 28.64 6.90
CA SER A 5 -40.32 28.97 6.61
C SER A 5 -39.55 27.67 6.37
N PHE A 6 -39.14 27.45 5.14
CA PHE A 6 -38.11 26.45 4.84
C PHE A 6 -36.80 26.93 5.47
N PHE A 7 -36.38 26.26 6.54
CA PHE A 7 -35.02 26.38 7.03
C PHE A 7 -34.07 25.79 5.98
N SER A 8 -33.38 26.64 5.24
CA SER A 8 -32.18 26.26 4.53
C SER A 8 -31.10 25.98 5.60
N SER A 9 -30.86 24.73 5.90
CA SER A 9 -29.67 24.35 6.64
C SER A 9 -28.47 24.62 5.73
N GLU A 10 -27.82 25.77 5.92
CA GLU A 10 -26.48 25.96 5.43
C GLU A 10 -25.63 24.86 6.09
N THR A 11 -25.27 23.85 5.32
CA THR A 11 -24.27 22.86 5.70
C THR A 11 -22.97 23.61 5.90
N SER A 12 -22.63 23.90 7.15
CA SER A 12 -21.33 24.45 7.52
C SER A 12 -20.27 23.48 7.02
N MET A 13 -19.65 23.80 5.89
CA MET A 13 -18.50 23.05 5.42
C MET A 13 -17.44 23.03 6.53
N SER A 14 -16.93 21.87 6.86
CA SER A 14 -15.85 21.70 7.83
C SER A 14 -14.71 22.68 7.52
N LYS A 15 -14.24 23.42 8.54
CA LYS A 15 -13.11 24.36 8.41
C LYS A 15 -11.78 23.65 8.07
N HIS A 16 -11.75 22.34 8.14
CA HIS A 16 -10.57 21.52 7.94
C HIS A 16 -10.68 20.71 6.62
N PRO A 17 -9.61 20.67 5.82
CA PRO A 17 -9.61 19.91 4.57
C PRO A 17 -9.70 18.40 4.85
N HIS A 18 -10.28 17.67 3.91
CA HIS A 18 -10.15 16.22 3.89
C HIS A 18 -8.70 15.84 3.55
N VAL A 19 -8.22 14.74 4.14
CA VAL A 19 -6.89 14.21 3.88
C VAL A 19 -7.01 12.77 3.37
N LEU A 20 -6.50 12.50 2.18
CA LEU A 20 -6.36 11.15 1.62
C LEU A 20 -4.86 10.85 1.52
N LEU A 21 -4.38 9.93 2.34
CA LEU A 21 -3.04 9.37 2.27
C LEU A 21 -3.07 8.07 1.49
N ILE A 22 -2.32 8.00 0.39
CA ILE A 22 -2.18 6.79 -0.42
C ILE A 22 -0.73 6.32 -0.32
N SER A 23 -0.54 5.04 -0.01
CA SER A 23 0.76 4.39 -0.03
C SER A 23 0.76 3.14 -0.89
N THR A 24 1.88 2.86 -1.51
CA THR A 24 2.18 1.61 -2.20
C THR A 24 3.32 0.91 -1.46
N ASP A 25 3.40 -0.41 -1.58
CA ASP A 25 4.50 -1.17 -0.97
C ASP A 25 5.53 -1.54 -2.03
N HIS A 26 6.80 -1.27 -1.77
CA HIS A 26 7.95 -1.56 -2.65
C HIS A 26 8.03 -0.76 -3.96
N TRP A 27 7.34 0.36 -4.12
CA TRP A 27 7.45 1.17 -5.35
C TRP A 27 8.75 1.97 -5.35
N PRO A 28 9.69 1.72 -6.29
CA PRO A 28 10.90 2.52 -6.43
C PRO A 28 10.57 3.91 -7.00
N ALA A 29 11.15 4.95 -6.41
CA ALA A 29 10.90 6.34 -6.83
C ALA A 29 11.27 6.62 -8.30
N ALA A 30 12.21 5.86 -8.87
CA ALA A 30 12.61 5.97 -10.27
C ALA A 30 11.53 5.45 -11.25
N LEU A 31 10.59 4.61 -10.80
CA LEU A 31 9.56 4.03 -11.65
C LEU A 31 8.34 4.95 -11.79
N LEU A 32 8.55 6.19 -12.21
CA LEU A 32 7.53 7.19 -12.48
C LEU A 32 7.87 7.94 -13.77
N GLY A 33 6.87 8.23 -14.59
CA GLY A 33 7.03 9.09 -15.76
C GLY A 33 7.55 10.49 -15.38
N SER A 34 7.02 11.07 -14.29
CA SER A 34 7.51 12.33 -13.71
C SER A 34 8.95 12.28 -13.22
N ALA A 35 9.51 11.09 -12.98
CA ALA A 35 10.93 10.88 -12.69
C ALA A 35 11.77 10.64 -13.96
N SER A 36 11.20 10.83 -15.14
CA SER A 36 11.83 10.62 -16.45
C SER A 36 12.17 9.15 -16.75
N HIS A 37 11.35 8.21 -16.22
CA HIS A 37 11.51 6.81 -16.63
C HIS A 37 11.14 6.65 -18.12
N PRO A 38 11.99 6.01 -18.95
CA PRO A 38 11.80 6.01 -20.40
C PRO A 38 10.57 5.24 -20.88
N SER A 39 10.15 4.21 -20.15
CA SER A 39 9.14 3.26 -20.61
C SER A 39 7.87 3.22 -19.77
N ILE A 40 7.95 3.53 -18.47
CA ILE A 40 6.81 3.41 -17.56
C ILE A 40 5.79 4.53 -17.79
N LEU A 41 4.53 4.14 -17.87
CA LEU A 41 3.39 5.03 -18.03
C LEU A 41 2.66 5.19 -16.69
N THR A 42 2.75 6.37 -16.09
CA THR A 42 2.08 6.71 -14.82
C THR A 42 1.25 8.00 -14.94
N PRO A 43 0.31 8.09 -15.90
CA PRO A 43 -0.30 9.35 -16.27
C PRO A 43 -1.03 10.05 -15.10
N THR A 44 -1.70 9.30 -14.23
CA THR A 44 -2.39 9.89 -13.06
C THR A 44 -1.41 10.41 -12.02
N LEU A 45 -0.32 9.69 -11.75
CA LEU A 45 0.72 10.12 -10.81
C LEU A 45 1.52 11.30 -11.38
N ASP A 46 1.74 11.33 -12.69
CA ASP A 46 2.40 12.43 -13.38
C ASP A 46 1.55 13.70 -13.33
N GLU A 47 0.23 13.57 -13.48
CA GLU A 47 -0.70 14.69 -13.32
C GLU A 47 -0.72 15.21 -11.87
N LEU A 48 -0.72 14.33 -10.87
CA LEU A 48 -0.60 14.72 -9.47
C LEU A 48 0.72 15.44 -9.20
N ALA A 49 1.83 14.95 -9.77
CA ALA A 49 3.14 15.60 -9.64
C ALA A 49 3.17 16.99 -10.30
N ARG A 50 2.47 17.15 -11.43
CA ARG A 50 2.37 18.42 -12.15
C ARG A 50 1.50 19.47 -11.45
N SER A 51 0.40 19.02 -10.84
CA SER A 51 -0.58 19.89 -10.17
C SER A 51 -0.27 20.14 -8.69
N GLY A 52 0.62 19.34 -8.10
CA GLY A 52 0.98 19.39 -6.69
C GLY A 52 2.47 19.62 -6.45
N THR A 53 2.96 19.05 -5.35
CA THR A 53 4.38 19.10 -4.97
C THR A 53 4.99 17.71 -5.00
N ARG A 54 6.04 17.52 -5.79
CA ARG A 54 6.83 16.28 -5.81
C ARG A 54 8.07 16.43 -4.95
N PHE A 55 8.22 15.56 -3.97
CA PHE A 55 9.44 15.47 -3.15
C PHE A 55 10.44 14.54 -3.84
N THR A 56 11.53 15.08 -4.34
CA THR A 56 12.55 14.31 -5.09
C THR A 56 13.51 13.55 -4.19
N ASN A 57 13.63 13.93 -2.92
CA ASN A 57 14.51 13.36 -1.92
C ASN A 57 13.73 12.96 -0.67
N ALA A 58 12.85 11.97 -0.78
CA ALA A 58 12.11 11.37 0.32
C ALA A 58 12.68 9.98 0.62
N TYR A 59 13.01 9.72 1.88
CA TYR A 59 13.69 8.50 2.31
C TYR A 59 12.90 7.81 3.43
N ALA A 60 12.79 6.47 3.37
CA ALA A 60 12.35 5.66 4.49
C ALA A 60 13.58 5.28 5.34
N GLU A 61 13.54 5.58 6.64
CA GLU A 61 14.68 5.31 7.55
C GLU A 61 15.01 3.82 7.70
N CYS A 62 14.01 2.96 7.66
CA CYS A 62 14.15 1.52 7.64
C CYS A 62 13.21 0.96 6.57
N PRO A 63 13.67 0.76 5.33
CA PRO A 63 12.82 0.36 4.20
C PRO A 63 12.47 -1.13 4.25
N ILE A 64 11.88 -1.56 5.34
CA ILE A 64 11.30 -2.89 5.59
C ILE A 64 9.86 -2.65 6.05
N CYS A 65 8.89 -3.38 5.52
CA CYS A 65 7.46 -3.05 5.64
C CYS A 65 7.00 -2.75 7.09
N ILE A 66 7.25 -3.60 8.07
CA ILE A 66 6.78 -3.37 9.46
C ILE A 66 7.45 -2.14 10.09
N PRO A 67 8.79 -2.02 10.13
CA PRO A 67 9.45 -0.83 10.67
C PRO A 67 9.06 0.47 9.96
N ALA A 68 9.01 0.46 8.62
CA ALA A 68 8.64 1.65 7.85
C ALA A 68 7.20 2.09 8.13
N ARG A 69 6.26 1.15 8.21
CA ARG A 69 4.85 1.42 8.53
C ARG A 69 4.69 1.90 9.97
N ARG A 70 5.48 1.36 10.89
CA ARG A 70 5.53 1.81 12.29
C ARG A 70 6.02 3.25 12.39
N THR A 71 7.10 3.60 11.67
CA THR A 71 7.57 4.98 11.54
C THR A 71 6.48 5.90 10.96
N LEU A 72 5.82 5.49 9.87
CA LEU A 72 4.75 6.27 9.25
C LEU A 72 3.59 6.53 10.23
N MET A 73 3.16 5.50 10.97
CA MET A 73 2.00 5.60 11.84
C MET A 73 2.29 6.30 13.17
N THR A 74 3.53 6.31 13.64
CA THR A 74 3.89 6.91 14.95
C THR A 74 4.62 8.24 14.82
N GLY A 75 5.13 8.58 13.63
CA GLY A 75 6.00 9.73 13.44
C GLY A 75 7.35 9.62 14.16
N THR A 76 7.71 8.42 14.64
CA THR A 76 8.94 8.18 15.38
C THR A 76 9.94 7.32 14.59
N PRO A 77 11.24 7.61 14.64
CA PRO A 77 12.24 6.83 13.91
C PRO A 77 12.45 5.45 14.55
N PRO A 78 13.00 4.48 13.79
CA PRO A 78 13.30 3.14 14.28
C PRO A 78 14.18 3.11 15.55
N LYS A 79 15.03 4.12 15.72
CA LYS A 79 15.81 4.29 16.95
C LYS A 79 14.92 4.48 18.19
N THR A 80 13.81 5.19 18.04
CA THR A 80 12.88 5.52 19.14
C THR A 80 11.89 4.40 19.41
N HIS A 81 11.23 3.88 18.38
CA HIS A 81 10.25 2.80 18.58
C HIS A 81 10.89 1.40 18.70
N GLY A 82 12.22 1.28 18.49
CA GLY A 82 12.99 0.06 18.74
C GLY A 82 12.92 -1.00 17.64
N ASP A 83 12.02 -0.86 16.67
CA ASP A 83 11.80 -1.86 15.62
C ASP A 83 12.68 -1.57 14.41
N ARG A 84 13.74 -2.36 14.24
CA ARG A 84 14.76 -2.21 13.17
C ARG A 84 14.83 -3.42 12.26
N VAL A 85 14.02 -4.43 12.53
CA VAL A 85 13.99 -5.68 11.79
C VAL A 85 12.53 -6.13 11.60
N PHE A 86 12.32 -7.08 10.71
CA PHE A 86 10.99 -7.64 10.49
C PHE A 86 10.58 -8.55 11.65
N LYS A 87 9.54 -8.13 12.39
CA LYS A 87 8.94 -8.90 13.48
C LYS A 87 7.42 -8.87 13.33
N THR A 88 6.82 -10.02 13.12
CA THR A 88 5.39 -10.15 12.78
C THR A 88 4.44 -10.07 13.95
N ASN A 89 4.92 -10.32 15.17
CA ASN A 89 4.11 -10.47 16.37
C ASN A 89 4.40 -9.40 17.46
N GLU A 90 5.03 -8.30 17.07
CA GLU A 90 5.32 -7.21 17.99
C GLU A 90 4.21 -6.15 17.90
N PRO A 91 3.50 -5.85 19.02
CA PRO A 91 2.47 -4.82 19.03
C PRO A 91 3.00 -3.43 18.70
N MET A 92 2.12 -2.54 18.25
CA MET A 92 2.46 -1.12 18.10
C MET A 92 2.91 -0.55 19.45
N PRO A 93 3.92 0.34 19.45
CA PRO A 93 4.33 1.02 20.67
C PRO A 93 3.17 1.87 21.22
N ASP A 94 3.14 2.04 22.55
CA ASP A 94 2.13 2.86 23.22
C ASP A 94 2.46 4.36 23.07
N VAL A 95 2.25 4.85 21.87
CA VAL A 95 2.39 6.26 21.48
C VAL A 95 1.23 6.66 20.58
N PRO A 96 0.84 7.94 20.54
CA PRO A 96 -0.20 8.41 19.63
C PRO A 96 0.13 8.06 18.20
N THR A 97 -0.82 7.44 17.49
CA THR A 97 -0.68 7.15 16.07
C THR A 97 -1.18 8.31 15.21
N LEU A 98 -0.81 8.30 13.94
CA LEU A 98 -1.29 9.26 12.95
C LEU A 98 -2.83 9.30 12.92
N ALA A 99 -3.48 8.13 12.85
CA ALA A 99 -4.93 8.03 12.85
C ALA A 99 -5.54 8.57 14.16
N GLN A 100 -4.97 8.24 15.32
CA GLN A 100 -5.42 8.75 16.60
C GLN A 100 -5.28 10.27 16.68
N THR A 101 -4.19 10.83 16.15
CA THR A 101 -3.96 12.27 16.11
C THR A 101 -5.02 13.00 15.29
N PHE A 102 -5.37 12.47 14.11
CA PHE A 102 -6.47 13.01 13.32
C PHE A 102 -7.81 12.92 14.04
N ARG A 103 -8.13 11.79 14.66
CA ARG A 103 -9.36 11.64 15.45
C ARG A 103 -9.43 12.63 16.61
N ASN A 104 -8.34 12.84 17.33
CA ASN A 104 -8.28 13.83 18.41
C ASN A 104 -8.50 15.26 17.91
N ALA A 105 -8.19 15.53 16.64
CA ALA A 105 -8.50 16.79 15.95
C ALA A 105 -9.92 16.84 15.34
N GLY A 106 -10.80 15.88 15.65
CA GLY A 106 -12.20 15.86 15.20
C GLY A 106 -12.46 15.20 13.86
N TYR A 107 -11.44 14.60 13.23
CA TYR A 107 -11.61 13.85 11.99
C TYR A 107 -12.29 12.49 12.22
N GLN A 108 -13.00 12.01 11.20
CA GLN A 108 -13.29 10.61 11.06
C GLN A 108 -12.10 9.96 10.33
N ALA A 109 -11.59 8.83 10.83
CA ALA A 109 -10.36 8.22 10.33
C ALA A 109 -10.60 6.78 9.91
N TYR A 110 -10.35 6.45 8.64
CA TYR A 110 -10.56 5.12 8.08
C TYR A 110 -9.34 4.62 7.32
N GLY A 111 -9.05 3.32 7.48
CA GLY A 111 -7.98 2.64 6.76
C GLY A 111 -8.50 1.54 5.84
N VAL A 112 -7.90 1.40 4.65
CA VAL A 112 -8.16 0.29 3.73
C VAL A 112 -6.85 -0.25 3.19
N GLY A 113 -6.72 -1.58 3.16
CA GLY A 113 -5.58 -2.28 2.62
C GLY A 113 -4.59 -2.74 3.68
N LYS A 114 -3.30 -2.69 3.39
CA LYS A 114 -2.25 -3.23 4.24
C LYS A 114 -1.90 -2.30 5.40
N LEU A 115 -2.14 -2.74 6.63
CA LEU A 115 -1.64 -2.07 7.85
C LEU A 115 -0.37 -2.72 8.39
N HIS A 116 -0.29 -4.04 8.33
CA HIS A 116 0.82 -4.86 8.78
C HIS A 116 1.14 -4.67 10.27
N VAL A 117 0.10 -4.72 11.08
CA VAL A 117 0.17 -4.56 12.54
C VAL A 117 -0.15 -5.86 13.26
N TYR A 118 0.25 -5.94 14.52
CA TYR A 118 -0.10 -7.04 15.40
C TYR A 118 -0.77 -6.51 16.68
N PRO A 119 -1.86 -7.13 17.18
CA PRO A 119 -2.70 -8.13 16.47
C PRO A 119 -3.27 -7.56 15.16
N GLN A 120 -3.46 -8.41 14.15
CA GLN A 120 -3.84 -7.99 12.78
C GLN A 120 -5.08 -7.08 12.74
N ARG A 121 -6.06 -7.30 13.61
CA ARG A 121 -7.30 -6.51 13.71
C ARG A 121 -7.18 -5.27 14.60
N ASN A 122 -5.97 -4.95 15.11
CA ASN A 122 -5.77 -3.71 15.86
C ASN A 122 -5.92 -2.52 14.93
N ARG A 123 -6.89 -1.66 15.23
CA ARG A 123 -7.21 -0.47 14.41
C ARG A 123 -6.19 0.65 14.52
N ILE A 124 -5.24 0.57 15.43
CA ILE A 124 -4.18 1.56 15.66
C ILE A 124 -4.63 3.02 15.61
N GLY A 125 -5.80 3.30 16.16
CA GLY A 125 -6.38 4.63 16.24
C GLY A 125 -7.36 5.01 15.13
N PHE A 126 -7.57 4.20 14.10
CA PHE A 126 -8.65 4.39 13.12
C PHE A 126 -10.03 4.11 13.74
N ASP A 127 -11.07 4.77 13.25
CA ASP A 127 -12.46 4.45 13.59
C ASP A 127 -12.84 3.06 13.05
N ASP A 128 -12.41 2.75 11.83
CA ASP A 128 -12.53 1.42 11.25
C ASP A 128 -11.45 1.15 10.19
N VAL A 129 -11.20 -0.15 9.95
CA VAL A 129 -10.22 -0.62 8.97
C VAL A 129 -10.78 -1.81 8.19
N ILE A 130 -10.52 -1.82 6.88
CA ILE A 130 -10.81 -2.92 5.96
C ILE A 130 -9.47 -3.43 5.44
N LEU A 131 -9.11 -4.67 5.77
CA LEU A 131 -7.76 -5.19 5.64
C LEU A 131 -7.55 -6.03 4.38
N ALA A 132 -6.37 -5.87 3.79
CA ALA A 132 -5.77 -6.78 2.82
C ALA A 132 -4.30 -6.98 3.21
N GLU A 133 -4.00 -8.09 3.89
CA GLU A 133 -2.70 -8.35 4.52
C GLU A 133 -1.86 -9.38 3.74
N GLU A 134 -2.07 -9.43 2.41
CA GLU A 134 -1.33 -10.32 1.49
C GLU A 134 -1.51 -11.81 1.81
N GLY A 135 -2.69 -12.21 2.32
CA GLY A 135 -2.97 -13.61 2.64
C GLY A 135 -1.98 -14.22 3.63
N ARG A 136 -1.60 -13.50 4.65
CA ARG A 136 -0.62 -13.92 5.66
C ARG A 136 -1.28 -14.69 6.81
N PRO A 137 -1.47 -16.02 6.72
CA PRO A 137 -2.18 -16.79 7.74
C PRO A 137 -1.46 -16.80 9.10
N HIS A 138 -0.16 -16.53 9.13
CA HIS A 138 0.63 -16.49 10.37
C HIS A 138 0.31 -15.28 11.25
N LEU A 139 -0.42 -14.30 10.77
CA LEU A 139 -0.95 -13.19 11.58
C LEU A 139 -2.21 -13.60 12.38
N GLY A 140 -2.73 -14.82 12.17
CA GLY A 140 -3.77 -15.42 13.00
C GLY A 140 -5.20 -14.95 12.74
N ALA A 141 -5.45 -14.19 11.67
CA ALA A 141 -6.79 -13.77 11.29
C ALA A 141 -6.94 -13.73 9.77
N ILE A 142 -8.12 -14.09 9.29
CA ILE A 142 -8.50 -13.89 7.87
C ILE A 142 -8.66 -12.40 7.65
N ASP A 143 -8.15 -11.87 6.54
CA ASP A 143 -8.35 -10.48 6.16
C ASP A 143 -9.67 -10.28 5.38
N ASP A 144 -10.02 -9.01 5.14
CA ASP A 144 -11.31 -8.69 4.51
C ASP A 144 -11.31 -8.96 3.00
N HIS A 145 -10.13 -8.98 2.37
CA HIS A 145 -10.02 -9.37 0.96
C HIS A 145 -10.24 -10.87 0.77
N ASP A 146 -9.72 -11.72 1.67
CA ASP A 146 -9.99 -13.16 1.63
C ASP A 146 -11.48 -13.47 1.87
N ILE A 147 -12.12 -12.73 2.79
CA ILE A 147 -13.58 -12.84 3.00
C ILE A 147 -14.32 -12.47 1.72
N PHE A 148 -13.98 -11.35 1.10
CA PHE A 148 -14.57 -10.91 -0.17
C PHE A 148 -14.40 -11.95 -1.27
N LEU A 149 -13.20 -12.52 -1.45
CA LEU A 149 -12.98 -13.58 -2.44
C LEU A 149 -13.86 -14.79 -2.17
N SER A 150 -14.08 -15.14 -0.91
CA SER A 150 -14.98 -16.24 -0.54
C SER A 150 -16.44 -15.94 -0.89
N ASP A 151 -16.89 -14.72 -0.66
CA ASP A 151 -18.24 -14.26 -1.00
C ASP A 151 -18.49 -14.25 -2.51
N GLU A 152 -17.44 -13.96 -3.31
CA GLU A 152 -17.47 -14.01 -4.77
C GLU A 152 -17.31 -15.44 -5.35
N GLY A 153 -17.21 -16.46 -4.50
CA GLY A 153 -17.06 -17.86 -4.92
C GLY A 153 -15.61 -18.31 -5.19
N PHE A 154 -14.62 -17.53 -4.79
CA PHE A 154 -13.19 -17.78 -5.00
C PHE A 154 -12.46 -18.10 -3.68
N ALA A 155 -13.11 -18.76 -2.74
CA ALA A 155 -12.53 -19.14 -1.46
C ALA A 155 -11.17 -19.86 -1.62
N GLY A 156 -10.14 -19.38 -0.92
CA GLY A 156 -8.80 -19.98 -0.94
C GLY A 156 -8.02 -19.78 -2.24
N GLN A 157 -8.50 -18.98 -3.19
CA GLN A 157 -7.86 -18.82 -4.50
C GLN A 157 -6.92 -17.60 -4.59
N ALA A 158 -6.70 -16.84 -3.53
CA ALA A 158 -5.84 -15.65 -3.55
C ALA A 158 -4.43 -15.94 -4.12
N PHE A 159 -3.89 -17.14 -3.88
CA PHE A 159 -2.58 -17.58 -4.35
C PHE A 159 -2.63 -18.74 -5.37
N ALA A 160 -3.78 -19.01 -6.02
CA ALA A 160 -3.92 -20.07 -7.01
C ALA A 160 -3.10 -19.82 -8.29
N HIS A 161 -2.51 -18.64 -8.47
CA HIS A 161 -1.47 -18.39 -9.48
C HIS A 161 -0.17 -19.20 -9.23
N GLY A 162 -0.02 -19.84 -8.06
CA GLY A 162 1.07 -20.78 -7.75
C GLY A 162 2.42 -20.13 -7.39
N MET A 163 2.47 -18.82 -7.18
CA MET A 163 3.63 -18.12 -6.63
C MET A 163 3.48 -17.96 -5.11
N SER A 164 4.59 -18.03 -4.39
CA SER A 164 4.62 -17.78 -2.96
C SER A 164 4.67 -16.28 -2.64
N ASN A 165 4.27 -15.90 -1.41
CA ASN A 165 4.49 -14.55 -0.92
C ASN A 165 6.00 -14.23 -0.90
N ASN A 166 6.39 -13.03 -1.33
CA ASN A 166 7.78 -12.58 -1.54
C ASN A 166 8.54 -13.28 -2.69
N GLU A 167 7.86 -13.98 -3.58
CA GLU A 167 8.48 -14.52 -4.79
C GLU A 167 8.57 -13.42 -5.85
N TYR A 168 9.80 -13.06 -6.24
CA TYR A 168 10.08 -12.07 -7.29
C TYR A 168 9.91 -12.69 -8.67
N SER A 169 8.69 -13.04 -8.98
CA SER A 169 8.24 -13.52 -10.28
C SER A 169 6.91 -12.86 -10.61
N PHE A 170 6.47 -12.96 -11.86
CA PHE A 170 5.19 -12.38 -12.26
C PHE A 170 4.33 -13.38 -13.01
N ARG A 171 3.03 -13.26 -12.82
CA ARG A 171 1.98 -13.96 -13.59
C ARG A 171 0.77 -13.04 -13.68
N PRO A 172 -0.02 -13.12 -14.76
CA PRO A 172 -1.25 -12.36 -14.79
C PRO A 172 -2.19 -12.77 -13.66
N TRP A 173 -2.94 -11.82 -13.13
CA TRP A 173 -4.03 -12.11 -12.19
C TRP A 173 -5.01 -13.10 -12.82
N HIS A 174 -5.31 -14.18 -12.12
CA HIS A 174 -6.02 -15.35 -12.66
C HIS A 174 -7.52 -15.33 -12.38
N LEU A 175 -8.02 -14.38 -11.58
CA LEU A 175 -9.43 -14.19 -11.28
C LEU A 175 -9.98 -12.95 -11.99
N PRO A 176 -11.30 -12.69 -11.96
CA PRO A 176 -11.88 -11.49 -12.55
C PRO A 176 -11.23 -10.18 -12.03
N GLU A 177 -11.12 -9.19 -12.89
CA GLU A 177 -10.45 -7.91 -12.60
C GLU A 177 -10.91 -7.24 -11.28
N HIS A 178 -12.22 -7.25 -11.01
CA HIS A 178 -12.77 -6.63 -9.81
C HIS A 178 -12.32 -7.28 -8.50
N THR A 179 -11.81 -8.51 -8.58
CA THR A 179 -11.26 -9.24 -7.42
C THR A 179 -9.79 -8.95 -7.17
N HIS A 180 -9.11 -8.29 -8.11
CA HIS A 180 -7.72 -7.89 -7.89
C HIS A 180 -7.63 -6.96 -6.66
N VAL A 181 -6.70 -7.24 -5.76
CA VAL A 181 -6.61 -6.56 -4.46
C VAL A 181 -6.52 -5.04 -4.57
N THR A 182 -5.83 -4.50 -5.58
CA THR A 182 -5.72 -3.05 -5.83
C THR A 182 -7.07 -2.45 -6.21
N ASN A 183 -7.82 -3.10 -7.11
CA ASN A 183 -9.15 -2.64 -7.54
C ASN A 183 -10.16 -2.76 -6.39
N TRP A 184 -10.12 -3.87 -5.67
CA TRP A 184 -10.96 -4.07 -4.50
C TRP A 184 -10.71 -3.02 -3.42
N ALA A 185 -9.45 -2.79 -3.03
CA ALA A 185 -9.09 -1.79 -2.02
C ALA A 185 -9.52 -0.38 -2.42
N THR A 186 -9.34 -0.02 -3.70
CA THR A 186 -9.82 1.25 -4.26
C THR A 186 -11.33 1.38 -4.12
N ASN A 187 -12.08 0.34 -4.49
CA ASN A 187 -13.53 0.31 -4.37
C ASN A 187 -13.99 0.43 -2.91
N GLN A 188 -13.35 -0.26 -1.97
CA GLN A 188 -13.67 -0.16 -0.55
C GLN A 188 -13.42 1.25 -0.03
N MET A 189 -12.30 1.89 -0.37
CA MET A 189 -12.02 3.26 0.02
C MET A 189 -13.05 4.24 -0.57
N CYS A 190 -13.40 4.10 -1.85
CA CYS A 190 -14.45 4.91 -2.48
C CYS A 190 -15.80 4.75 -1.75
N ARG A 191 -16.16 3.54 -1.32
CA ARG A 191 -17.38 3.29 -0.55
C ARG A 191 -17.32 3.96 0.82
N MET A 192 -16.19 3.90 1.52
CA MET A 192 -16.00 4.60 2.80
C MET A 192 -16.15 6.11 2.66
N ILE A 193 -15.52 6.70 1.65
CA ILE A 193 -15.62 8.14 1.36
C ILE A 193 -17.09 8.54 1.07
N LYS A 194 -17.82 7.75 0.28
CA LYS A 194 -19.23 8.00 -0.05
C LYS A 194 -20.14 7.91 1.18
N ARG A 195 -19.82 7.05 2.14
CA ARG A 195 -20.60 6.81 3.37
C ARG A 195 -20.18 7.70 4.56
N ARG A 196 -19.26 8.62 4.36
CA ARG A 196 -18.75 9.49 5.42
C ARG A 196 -19.83 10.33 6.09
N ASP A 197 -19.60 10.73 7.32
CA ASP A 197 -20.34 11.84 7.94
C ASP A 197 -19.96 13.15 7.21
N PRO A 198 -20.90 13.85 6.56
CA PRO A 198 -20.60 15.06 5.81
C PRO A 198 -20.19 16.25 6.70
N ASN A 199 -20.51 16.19 8.00
CA ASN A 199 -20.24 17.27 8.94
C ASN A 199 -18.85 17.19 9.58
N ARG A 200 -18.10 16.13 9.31
CA ARG A 200 -16.74 15.92 9.84
C ARG A 200 -15.71 15.83 8.74
N PRO A 201 -14.53 16.42 8.91
CA PRO A 201 -13.43 16.17 7.98
C PRO A 201 -13.02 14.69 8.04
N GLY A 202 -12.54 14.16 6.94
CA GLY A 202 -12.09 12.77 6.86
C GLY A 202 -10.59 12.67 6.70
N PHE A 203 -10.00 11.73 7.41
CA PHE A 203 -8.67 11.19 7.16
C PHE A 203 -8.83 9.76 6.63
N TRP A 204 -8.42 9.55 5.40
CA TRP A 204 -8.47 8.25 4.74
C TRP A 204 -7.07 7.76 4.40
N TYR A 205 -6.76 6.54 4.83
CA TYR A 205 -5.50 5.87 4.51
C TYR A 205 -5.77 4.70 3.59
N LEU A 206 -5.39 4.83 2.32
CA LEU A 206 -5.43 3.76 1.33
C LEU A 206 -4.03 3.19 1.15
N SER A 207 -3.84 1.95 1.59
CA SER A 207 -2.56 1.28 1.58
C SER A 207 -2.57 0.07 0.66
N PHE A 208 -2.01 0.22 -0.52
CA PHE A 208 -1.90 -0.87 -1.48
C PHE A 208 -0.81 -1.87 -1.07
N CYS A 209 -1.09 -3.16 -1.30
CA CYS A 209 -0.08 -4.22 -1.16
C CYS A 209 0.94 -4.15 -2.29
N HIS A 210 0.48 -3.90 -3.51
CA HIS A 210 1.34 -3.85 -4.68
C HIS A 210 2.10 -2.52 -4.83
N PRO A 211 3.28 -2.57 -5.51
CA PRO A 211 3.90 -3.69 -6.22
C PRO A 211 4.76 -4.65 -5.36
N HIS A 212 4.40 -4.90 -4.11
CA HIS A 212 5.05 -5.97 -3.33
C HIS A 212 4.83 -7.34 -4.01
N PRO A 213 5.87 -8.21 -4.12
CA PRO A 213 5.72 -9.52 -4.74
C PRO A 213 4.80 -10.47 -3.94
N PRO A 214 4.15 -11.45 -4.56
CA PRO A 214 4.28 -11.81 -5.97
C PRO A 214 3.62 -10.80 -6.90
N LEU A 215 4.20 -10.61 -8.10
CA LEU A 215 3.70 -9.62 -9.04
C LEU A 215 2.58 -10.24 -9.88
N VAL A 216 1.36 -9.80 -9.66
CA VAL A 216 0.15 -10.35 -10.29
C VAL A 216 -0.64 -9.28 -11.06
N PRO A 217 -0.03 -8.59 -12.03
CA PRO A 217 -0.71 -7.55 -12.77
C PRO A 217 -1.89 -8.11 -13.58
N LEU A 218 -2.85 -7.26 -13.93
CA LEU A 218 -3.87 -7.60 -14.92
C LEU A 218 -3.22 -7.77 -16.30
N SER A 219 -3.73 -8.72 -17.10
CA SER A 219 -3.16 -9.02 -18.43
C SER A 219 -3.04 -7.80 -19.33
N CYS A 220 -4.02 -6.88 -19.28
CA CYS A 220 -4.00 -5.66 -20.08
C CYS A 220 -2.78 -4.76 -19.77
N TYR A 221 -2.25 -4.79 -18.56
CA TYR A 221 -1.03 -4.05 -18.22
C TYR A 221 0.24 -4.78 -18.67
N LEU A 222 0.25 -6.11 -18.63
CA LEU A 222 1.36 -6.89 -19.21
C LEU A 222 1.47 -6.66 -20.72
N ASP A 223 0.32 -6.65 -21.41
CA ASP A 223 0.27 -6.45 -22.86
C ASP A 223 0.81 -5.06 -23.26
N LEU A 224 0.64 -4.03 -22.43
CA LEU A 224 1.19 -2.68 -22.69
C LEU A 224 2.73 -2.67 -22.79
N TYR A 225 3.40 -3.62 -22.15
CA TYR A 225 4.86 -3.65 -22.06
C TYR A 225 5.48 -4.84 -22.79
N SER A 226 4.68 -5.68 -23.49
CA SER A 226 5.15 -6.90 -24.15
C SER A 226 6.23 -6.66 -25.21
N ASP A 227 6.09 -5.57 -25.97
CA ASP A 227 6.95 -5.20 -27.08
C ASP A 227 7.94 -4.08 -26.76
N ILE A 228 7.98 -3.64 -25.50
CA ILE A 228 8.89 -2.56 -25.08
C ILE A 228 10.24 -3.18 -24.74
N GLU A 229 11.29 -2.73 -25.42
CA GLU A 229 12.66 -3.04 -25.06
C GLU A 229 13.01 -2.25 -23.77
N ILE A 230 13.21 -2.96 -22.68
CA ILE A 230 13.56 -2.35 -21.39
C ILE A 230 15.08 -2.27 -21.31
N ASP A 231 15.58 -1.05 -21.22
CA ASP A 231 16.99 -0.77 -21.00
C ASP A 231 17.50 -1.38 -19.69
N ASN A 232 18.82 -1.41 -19.52
CA ASN A 232 19.48 -2.06 -18.41
C ASN A 232 18.86 -1.69 -17.06
N CYS A 233 18.52 -2.68 -16.25
CA CYS A 233 18.13 -2.48 -14.86
C CYS A 233 19.22 -1.71 -14.11
N PHE A 234 18.83 -0.67 -13.38
CA PHE A 234 19.74 0.06 -12.52
C PHE A 234 20.16 -0.85 -11.35
N GLY A 235 21.39 -1.33 -11.40
CA GLY A 235 22.04 -2.04 -10.30
C GLY A 235 23.15 -1.19 -9.71
N GLY A 236 23.11 -0.91 -8.42
CA GLY A 236 24.22 -0.27 -7.75
C GLY A 236 25.48 -1.15 -7.79
N ALA A 237 26.67 -0.58 -7.97
CA ALA A 237 27.93 -1.33 -8.01
C ALA A 237 28.14 -2.24 -6.78
N TRP A 238 27.56 -1.87 -5.65
CA TRP A 238 27.56 -2.66 -4.41
C TRP A 238 26.75 -3.95 -4.51
N SER A 239 25.74 -4.02 -5.38
CA SER A 239 24.89 -5.21 -5.53
C SER A 239 25.64 -6.37 -6.20
N SER A 240 26.69 -6.08 -6.95
CA SER A 240 27.54 -7.09 -7.61
C SER A 240 28.56 -7.74 -6.68
N ASN A 241 28.73 -7.23 -5.45
CA ASN A 241 29.64 -7.79 -4.47
C ASN A 241 28.87 -8.25 -3.22
N PRO A 242 28.58 -9.55 -3.09
CA PRO A 242 27.82 -10.07 -1.95
C PRO A 242 28.44 -9.76 -0.58
N GLN A 243 29.77 -9.58 -0.50
CA GLN A 243 30.44 -9.28 0.77
C GLN A 243 30.22 -7.84 1.24
N MET A 244 29.83 -6.94 0.34
CA MET A 244 29.47 -5.55 0.67
C MET A 244 28.00 -5.37 1.07
N LEU A 245 27.19 -6.41 0.91
CA LEU A 245 25.79 -6.35 1.29
C LEU A 245 25.64 -6.44 2.81
N PRO A 246 24.75 -5.66 3.42
CA PRO A 246 24.30 -5.90 4.78
C PRO A 246 23.79 -7.34 4.95
N PHE A 247 24.03 -7.93 6.11
CA PHE A 247 23.68 -9.34 6.39
C PHE A 247 22.23 -9.71 5.98
N ALA A 248 21.28 -8.83 6.25
CA ALA A 248 19.88 -9.05 5.87
C ALA A 248 19.71 -9.20 4.35
N LEU A 249 20.39 -8.40 3.54
CA LEU A 249 20.34 -8.48 2.09
C LEU A 249 21.12 -9.69 1.55
N GLN A 250 22.23 -10.09 2.19
CA GLN A 250 22.95 -11.31 1.82
C GLN A 250 22.03 -12.55 1.92
N GLN A 251 21.22 -12.61 2.98
CA GLN A 251 20.26 -13.69 3.18
C GLN A 251 19.14 -13.71 2.12
N ILE A 252 18.71 -12.56 1.64
CA ILE A 252 17.68 -12.46 0.60
C ILE A 252 18.26 -12.86 -0.75
N VAL A 253 19.44 -12.36 -1.10
CA VAL A 253 20.13 -12.69 -2.36
C VAL A 253 20.40 -14.18 -2.46
N SER A 254 20.84 -14.82 -1.38
CA SER A 254 21.11 -16.26 -1.37
C SER A 254 19.87 -17.13 -1.63
N LYS A 255 18.67 -16.61 -1.35
CA LYS A 255 17.39 -17.29 -1.58
C LYS A 255 16.84 -17.06 -2.98
N ASN A 256 17.22 -15.97 -3.64
CA ASN A 256 16.68 -15.52 -4.92
C ASN A 256 17.72 -15.57 -6.07
N SER A 257 18.75 -16.38 -5.93
CA SER A 257 19.89 -16.45 -6.87
C SER A 257 19.59 -17.06 -8.25
N HIS A 258 18.33 -17.36 -8.57
CA HIS A 258 17.93 -18.03 -9.80
C HIS A 258 17.20 -17.15 -10.81
N ILE A 259 17.03 -15.85 -10.54
CA ILE A 259 16.38 -14.92 -11.47
C ILE A 259 17.45 -14.45 -12.47
N ASP A 260 17.27 -14.77 -13.75
CA ASP A 260 18.20 -14.34 -14.79
C ASP A 260 18.01 -12.84 -15.14
N ALA A 261 19.00 -12.26 -15.82
CA ALA A 261 18.97 -10.84 -16.16
C ALA A 261 17.79 -10.45 -17.08
N THR A 262 17.24 -11.40 -17.84
CA THR A 262 16.08 -11.18 -18.71
C THR A 262 14.79 -11.15 -17.89
N GLU A 263 14.67 -12.03 -16.90
CA GLU A 263 13.55 -12.00 -15.96
C GLU A 263 13.56 -10.71 -15.11
N VAL A 264 14.71 -10.30 -14.59
CA VAL A 264 14.84 -9.04 -13.82
C VAL A 264 14.36 -7.82 -14.60
N LYS A 265 14.55 -7.80 -15.92
CA LYS A 265 14.07 -6.69 -16.77
C LYS A 265 12.54 -6.66 -16.91
N ARG A 266 11.86 -7.76 -16.66
CA ARG A 266 10.40 -7.89 -16.80
C ARG A 266 9.64 -7.77 -15.47
N ILE A 267 10.33 -7.90 -14.35
CA ILE A 267 9.82 -7.70 -13.00
C ILE A 267 9.82 -6.21 -12.63
#